data_da605fe46b72af0436b6ca55377b7a4c
#
_entry.id   da605fe46b72af0436b6ca55377b7a4c
#
_cell.length_a   1.000
_cell.length_b   1.000
_cell.length_c   1.000
_cell.angle_alpha   90.00
_cell.angle_beta   90.00
_cell.angle_gamma   90.00
#
_symmetry.space_group_name_H-M   'P 1'
#
loop_
_entity.id
_entity.type
_entity.pdbx_description
1 polymer ?
#
loop_
_entity_poly.entity_id
_entity_poly.type
_entity_poly.pdbx_seq_one_letter_code
_entity_poly.pdbx_strand_id
1 'polypeptide(L)'
;MNRKNNPHILENRYESICEVRFNRVERKNALTLDMYDRLAEVLNEVDQDTQTKVLVFTGEGDAFTSGNDLMDFMKSPPTDIDTPVFRFLKALANFSKPLIAGVNGVAIGIGTTMLLHCDLVYASSSAIFQLPFIRLGLVPEA
;
A
#
# COMPACT_ATOMS: atom_id res chain seq x y z
N MET A 1 -4.50 -13.06 -17.39
CA MET A 1 -5.32 -12.66 -16.23
C MET A 1 -5.51 -11.17 -16.26
N ASN A 2 -6.73 -10.71 -16.11
CA ASN A 2 -7.03 -9.28 -16.13
C ASN A 2 -6.57 -8.68 -14.79
N ARG A 3 -5.38 -8.09 -14.73
CA ARG A 3 -4.75 -7.52 -13.53
C ARG A 3 -5.59 -6.42 -12.85
N LYS A 4 -6.54 -5.84 -13.59
CA LYS A 4 -7.45 -4.80 -13.09
C LYS A 4 -8.41 -5.23 -11.98
N ASN A 5 -8.50 -6.51 -11.65
CA ASN A 5 -9.47 -7.03 -10.68
C ASN A 5 -8.77 -7.84 -9.58
N ASN A 6 -7.96 -7.18 -8.76
CA ASN A 6 -7.39 -7.81 -7.57
C ASN A 6 -8.40 -7.73 -6.42
N PRO A 7 -8.95 -8.85 -5.91
CA PRO A 7 -9.97 -8.81 -4.86
C PRO A 7 -9.48 -8.27 -3.53
N HIS A 8 -8.16 -8.18 -3.35
CA HIS A 8 -7.54 -7.66 -2.13
C HIS A 8 -7.19 -6.17 -2.20
N ILE A 9 -7.40 -5.53 -3.36
CA ILE A 9 -7.29 -4.08 -3.54
C ILE A 9 -8.63 -3.57 -4.06
N LEU A 10 -9.41 -2.99 -3.16
CA LEU A 10 -10.70 -2.39 -3.52
C LEU A 10 -10.48 -0.93 -3.90
N GLU A 11 -11.09 -0.52 -5.00
CA GLU A 11 -11.04 0.84 -5.49
C GLU A 11 -12.45 1.42 -5.51
N ASN A 12 -12.64 2.50 -4.79
CA ASN A 12 -13.88 3.25 -4.79
C ASN A 12 -13.59 4.67 -5.29
N ARG A 13 -14.42 5.17 -6.20
CA ARG A 13 -14.30 6.53 -6.73
C ARG A 13 -15.51 7.34 -6.34
N TYR A 14 -15.26 8.49 -5.71
CA TYR A 14 -16.26 9.44 -5.25
C TYR A 14 -15.90 10.81 -5.81
N GLU A 15 -16.62 11.28 -6.80
CA GLU A 15 -16.33 12.57 -7.46
C GLU A 15 -14.85 12.63 -7.90
N SER A 16 -14.03 13.41 -7.18
CA SER A 16 -12.60 13.60 -7.47
C SER A 16 -11.66 12.82 -6.53
N ILE A 17 -12.19 11.91 -5.71
CA ILE A 17 -11.42 11.10 -4.75
C ILE A 17 -11.36 9.66 -5.23
N CYS A 18 -10.17 9.07 -5.22
CA CYS A 18 -9.95 7.65 -5.36
C CYS A 18 -9.57 7.07 -3.99
N GLU A 19 -10.43 6.24 -3.42
CA GLU A 19 -10.13 5.46 -2.23
C GLU A 19 -9.60 4.09 -2.64
N VAL A 20 -8.45 3.72 -2.10
CA VAL A 20 -7.84 2.40 -2.24
C VAL A 20 -7.83 1.73 -0.89
N ARG A 21 -8.51 0.59 -0.80
CA ARG A 21 -8.68 -0.13 0.45
C ARG A 21 -8.00 -1.50 0.37
N PHE A 22 -7.09 -1.77 1.30
CA PHE A 22 -6.52 -3.11 1.47
C PHE A 22 -7.59 -4.05 2.03
N ASN A 23 -7.86 -5.14 1.34
CA ASN A 23 -8.96 -6.06 1.65
C ASN A 23 -8.47 -7.52 1.69
N ARG A 24 -7.67 -7.82 2.69
CA ARG A 24 -7.20 -9.18 2.98
C ARG A 24 -7.21 -9.40 4.49
N VAL A 25 -8.40 -9.22 5.06
CA VAL A 25 -8.64 -9.12 6.52
C VAL A 25 -8.12 -10.34 7.27
N GLU A 26 -8.29 -11.55 6.71
CA GLU A 26 -7.83 -12.83 7.30
C GLU A 26 -6.30 -12.92 7.46
N ARG A 27 -5.56 -12.04 6.80
CA ARG A 27 -4.09 -11.90 6.89
C ARG A 27 -3.66 -10.51 7.37
N LYS A 28 -4.56 -9.81 8.08
CA LYS A 28 -4.31 -8.43 8.55
C LYS A 28 -3.80 -7.51 7.43
N ASN A 29 -4.36 -7.69 6.24
CA ASN A 29 -4.01 -6.93 5.03
C ASN A 29 -2.52 -7.04 4.63
N ALA A 30 -1.86 -8.19 4.88
CA ALA A 30 -0.51 -8.46 4.41
C ALA A 30 -0.45 -8.35 2.89
N LEU A 31 0.55 -7.63 2.37
CA LEU A 31 0.69 -7.29 0.95
C LEU A 31 1.41 -8.41 0.20
N THR A 32 0.75 -8.95 -0.82
CA THR A 32 1.32 -9.89 -1.78
C THR A 32 1.93 -9.17 -2.97
N LEU A 33 2.73 -9.87 -3.78
CA LEU A 33 3.30 -9.31 -5.01
C LEU A 33 2.21 -8.85 -6.00
N ASP A 34 1.11 -9.61 -6.12
CA ASP A 34 -0.03 -9.21 -6.96
C ASP A 34 -0.73 -7.93 -6.44
N MET A 35 -0.79 -7.73 -5.12
CA MET A 35 -1.30 -6.50 -4.54
C MET A 35 -0.37 -5.31 -4.85
N TYR A 36 0.95 -5.50 -4.76
CA TYR A 36 1.92 -4.47 -5.12
C TYR A 36 1.81 -4.06 -6.60
N ASP A 37 1.66 -5.03 -7.50
CA ASP A 37 1.45 -4.74 -8.91
C ASP A 37 0.20 -3.88 -9.12
N ARG A 38 -0.91 -4.27 -8.49
CA ARG A 38 -2.15 -3.50 -8.61
C ARG A 38 -2.01 -2.10 -8.01
N LEU A 39 -1.36 -1.95 -6.87
CA LEU A 39 -1.12 -0.65 -6.23
C LEU A 39 -0.28 0.28 -7.12
N ALA A 40 0.77 -0.26 -7.75
CA ALA A 40 1.58 0.51 -8.70
C ALA A 40 0.76 0.98 -9.92
N GLU A 41 -0.09 0.10 -10.46
CA GLU A 41 -1.00 0.44 -11.56
C GLU A 41 -1.97 1.55 -11.15
N VAL A 42 -2.62 1.42 -9.97
CA VAL A 42 -3.59 2.42 -9.48
C VAL A 42 -2.94 3.77 -9.29
N LEU A 43 -1.75 3.83 -8.68
CA LEU A 43 -1.01 5.09 -8.52
C LEU A 43 -0.77 5.76 -9.87
N ASN A 44 -0.28 5.01 -10.86
CA ASN A 44 -0.01 5.55 -12.18
C ASN A 44 -1.32 5.96 -12.92
N GLU A 45 -2.38 5.16 -12.81
CA GLU A 45 -3.69 5.47 -13.41
C GLU A 45 -4.26 6.76 -12.81
N VAL A 46 -4.25 6.88 -11.48
CA VAL A 46 -4.75 8.06 -10.76
C VAL A 46 -3.91 9.29 -11.06
N ASP A 47 -2.60 9.14 -11.14
CA ASP A 47 -1.70 10.27 -11.42
C ASP A 47 -1.99 10.90 -12.80
N GLN A 48 -2.35 10.08 -13.78
CA GLN A 48 -2.69 10.52 -15.15
C GLN A 48 -4.15 10.95 -15.31
N ASP A 49 -5.06 10.53 -14.43
CA ASP A 49 -6.49 10.83 -14.52
C ASP A 49 -6.78 12.28 -14.13
N THR A 50 -7.25 13.10 -15.06
CA THR A 50 -7.55 14.52 -14.82
C THR A 50 -8.75 14.75 -13.88
N GLN A 51 -9.62 13.77 -13.72
CA GLN A 51 -10.81 13.85 -12.87
C GLN A 51 -10.50 13.60 -11.41
N THR A 52 -9.63 12.63 -11.11
CA THR A 52 -9.21 12.32 -9.74
C THR A 52 -8.19 13.35 -9.24
N LYS A 53 -8.45 13.94 -8.09
CA LYS A 53 -7.60 14.97 -7.47
C LYS A 53 -6.86 14.48 -6.23
N VAL A 54 -7.36 13.44 -5.56
CA VAL A 54 -6.83 12.93 -4.29
C VAL A 54 -6.89 11.41 -4.30
N LEU A 55 -5.84 10.76 -3.79
CA LEU A 55 -5.84 9.33 -3.50
C LEU A 55 -5.80 9.12 -1.99
N VAL A 56 -6.62 8.19 -1.50
CA VAL A 56 -6.70 7.83 -0.08
C VAL A 56 -6.42 6.35 0.08
N PHE A 57 -5.44 5.99 0.91
CA PHE A 57 -5.23 4.62 1.37
C PHE A 57 -5.90 4.36 2.71
N THR A 58 -6.54 3.20 2.84
CA THR A 58 -7.08 2.69 4.12
C THR A 58 -7.09 1.16 4.13
N GLY A 59 -7.38 0.54 5.27
CA GLY A 59 -7.51 -0.90 5.40
C GLY A 59 -8.93 -1.33 5.71
N GLU A 60 -9.33 -2.52 5.28
CA GLU A 60 -10.55 -3.17 5.72
C GLU A 60 -10.31 -3.89 7.05
N GLY A 61 -11.31 -3.92 7.92
CA GLY A 61 -11.23 -4.56 9.23
C GLY A 61 -10.43 -3.75 10.26
N ASP A 62 -9.63 -4.44 11.07
CA ASP A 62 -8.91 -3.89 12.23
C ASP A 62 -7.41 -3.63 11.98
N ALA A 63 -6.95 -3.72 10.74
CA ALA A 63 -5.58 -3.44 10.35
C ALA A 63 -5.52 -2.53 9.12
N PHE A 64 -4.58 -1.62 9.10
CA PHE A 64 -4.18 -0.93 7.88
C PHE A 64 -3.45 -1.93 6.98
N THR A 65 -2.25 -2.34 7.35
CA THR A 65 -1.56 -3.50 6.79
C THR A 65 -0.49 -4.02 7.74
N SER A 66 -0.35 -5.34 7.83
CA SER A 66 0.72 -5.99 8.59
C SER A 66 2.06 -6.07 7.84
N GLY A 67 2.16 -5.40 6.68
CA GLY A 67 3.37 -5.38 5.87
C GLY A 67 3.42 -6.48 4.82
N ASN A 68 4.63 -6.86 4.38
CA ASN A 68 4.83 -7.88 3.36
C ASN A 68 4.31 -9.25 3.79
N ASP A 69 3.63 -9.95 2.87
CA ASP A 69 3.35 -11.37 3.07
C ASP A 69 4.67 -12.16 3.01
N LEU A 70 5.12 -12.66 4.17
CA LEU A 70 6.41 -13.33 4.30
C LEU A 70 6.51 -14.58 3.42
N MET A 71 5.41 -15.33 3.25
CA MET A 71 5.40 -16.53 2.42
C MET A 71 5.57 -16.20 0.94
N ASP A 72 4.94 -15.13 0.50
CA ASP A 72 5.04 -14.66 -0.88
C ASP A 72 6.42 -14.06 -1.16
N PHE A 73 6.93 -13.26 -0.23
CA PHE A 73 8.25 -12.67 -0.28
C PHE A 73 9.39 -13.72 -0.29
N MET A 74 9.25 -14.81 0.48
CA MET A 74 10.25 -15.90 0.49
C MET A 74 10.26 -16.70 -0.81
N LYS A 75 9.12 -16.84 -1.49
CA LYS A 75 9.03 -17.56 -2.79
C LYS A 75 9.64 -16.75 -3.94
N SER A 76 9.55 -15.44 -3.86
CA SER A 76 10.01 -14.53 -4.92
C SER A 76 10.62 -13.27 -4.29
N PRO A 77 11.82 -13.39 -3.69
CA PRO A 77 12.48 -12.24 -3.09
C PRO A 77 12.77 -11.18 -4.17
N PRO A 78 12.63 -9.89 -3.85
CA PRO A 78 12.89 -8.81 -4.79
C PRO A 78 14.41 -8.68 -5.04
N THR A 79 14.89 -9.36 -6.08
CA THR A 79 16.30 -9.36 -6.48
C THR A 79 16.60 -8.38 -7.61
N ASP A 80 15.59 -7.78 -8.20
CA ASP A 80 15.68 -6.86 -9.32
C ASP A 80 14.86 -5.60 -9.07
N ILE A 81 15.27 -4.50 -9.70
CA ILE A 81 14.57 -3.20 -9.65
C ILE A 81 13.22 -3.22 -10.39
N ASP A 82 12.93 -4.24 -11.18
CA ASP A 82 11.65 -4.40 -11.89
C ASP A 82 10.69 -5.36 -11.18
N THR A 83 10.82 -5.52 -9.87
CA THR A 83 9.87 -6.31 -9.08
C THR A 83 8.61 -5.50 -8.77
N PRO A 84 7.47 -6.16 -8.46
CA PRO A 84 6.24 -5.50 -8.05
C PRO A 84 6.44 -4.49 -6.91
N VAL A 85 7.26 -4.83 -5.92
CA VAL A 85 7.58 -3.97 -4.78
C VAL A 85 8.24 -2.69 -5.25
N PHE A 86 9.30 -2.78 -6.05
CA PHE A 86 10.02 -1.59 -6.54
C PHE A 86 9.18 -0.77 -7.52
N ARG A 87 8.32 -1.39 -8.34
CA ARG A 87 7.37 -0.65 -9.17
C ARG A 87 6.40 0.18 -8.33
N PHE A 88 5.89 -0.40 -7.24
CA PHE A 88 5.05 0.32 -6.29
C PHE A 88 5.80 1.47 -5.62
N LEU A 89 6.99 1.22 -5.07
CA LEU A 89 7.79 2.26 -4.42
C LEU A 89 8.13 3.41 -5.38
N LYS A 90 8.47 3.08 -6.63
CA LYS A 90 8.73 4.08 -7.66
C LYS A 90 7.47 4.90 -7.99
N ALA A 91 6.32 4.25 -8.12
CA ALA A 91 5.05 4.93 -8.36
C ALA A 91 4.68 5.83 -7.18
N LEU A 92 4.88 5.35 -5.95
CA LEU A 92 4.61 6.09 -4.72
C LEU A 92 5.49 7.34 -4.61
N ALA A 93 6.80 7.20 -4.87
CA ALA A 93 7.76 8.31 -4.80
C ALA A 93 7.54 9.37 -5.87
N ASN A 94 6.97 9.01 -7.03
CA ASN A 94 6.72 9.93 -8.14
C ASN A 94 5.26 10.41 -8.22
N PHE A 95 4.41 9.98 -7.29
CA PHE A 95 3.00 10.38 -7.29
C PHE A 95 2.89 11.88 -7.06
N SER A 96 2.17 12.59 -7.94
CA SER A 96 2.16 14.05 -8.00
C SER A 96 0.94 14.71 -7.36
N LYS A 97 -0.06 13.91 -6.96
CA LYS A 97 -1.30 14.43 -6.36
C LYS A 97 -1.30 14.24 -4.84
N PRO A 98 -2.15 14.97 -4.11
CA PRO A 98 -2.33 14.73 -2.70
C PRO A 98 -2.61 13.27 -2.37
N LEU A 99 -1.79 12.69 -1.50
CA LEU A 99 -1.86 11.32 -1.03
C LEU A 99 -2.18 11.32 0.47
N ILE A 100 -3.27 10.67 0.83
CA ILE A 100 -3.77 10.63 2.20
C ILE A 100 -3.81 9.19 2.67
N ALA A 101 -3.51 8.96 3.94
CA ALA A 101 -3.71 7.66 4.57
C ALA A 101 -4.68 7.77 5.77
N GLY A 102 -5.68 6.89 5.79
CA GLY A 102 -6.53 6.63 6.94
C GLY A 102 -6.10 5.31 7.61
N VAL A 103 -5.29 5.42 8.66
CA VAL A 103 -4.72 4.27 9.38
C VAL A 103 -5.70 3.79 10.43
N ASN A 104 -6.50 2.78 10.07
CA ASN A 104 -7.58 2.24 10.91
C ASN A 104 -7.11 1.28 12.00
N GLY A 105 -5.84 0.86 12.00
CA GLY A 105 -5.32 -0.10 12.98
C GLY A 105 -3.83 -0.35 12.82
N VAL A 106 -3.43 -1.62 12.79
CA VAL A 106 -2.03 -2.03 12.72
C VAL A 106 -1.39 -1.60 11.38
N ALA A 107 -0.21 -0.97 11.45
CA ALA A 107 0.63 -0.56 10.32
C ALA A 107 2.07 -1.02 10.58
N ILE A 108 2.54 -2.06 9.87
CA ILE A 108 3.83 -2.70 10.14
C ILE A 108 4.70 -2.70 8.88
N GLY A 109 6.00 -2.47 9.04
CA GLY A 109 6.98 -2.48 7.95
C GLY A 109 6.65 -1.46 6.89
N ILE A 110 6.43 -1.90 5.63
CA ILE A 110 6.00 -1.03 4.53
C ILE A 110 4.69 -0.28 4.86
N GLY A 111 3.82 -0.87 5.68
CA GLY A 111 2.59 -0.21 6.16
C GLY A 111 2.88 1.05 6.97
N THR A 112 4.03 1.14 7.63
CA THR A 112 4.48 2.34 8.33
C THR A 112 5.33 3.22 7.40
N THR A 113 6.27 2.67 6.65
CA THR A 113 7.20 3.47 5.84
C THR A 113 6.51 4.16 4.67
N MET A 114 5.49 3.54 4.04
CA MET A 114 4.72 4.20 2.98
C MET A 114 4.01 5.49 3.44
N LEU A 115 3.72 5.62 4.74
CA LEU A 115 3.09 6.81 5.30
C LEU A 115 3.99 8.05 5.22
N LEU A 116 5.32 7.86 5.13
CA LEU A 116 6.27 8.95 4.94
C LEU A 116 6.16 9.61 3.56
N HIS A 117 5.52 8.94 2.60
CA HIS A 117 5.20 9.47 1.28
C HIS A 117 3.82 10.14 1.22
N CYS A 118 3.01 10.03 2.29
CA CYS A 118 1.70 10.65 2.34
C CYS A 118 1.80 12.11 2.80
N ASP A 119 0.99 12.98 2.18
CA ASP A 119 0.88 14.40 2.58
C ASP A 119 0.14 14.56 3.90
N LEU A 120 -0.84 13.70 4.15
CA LEU A 120 -1.63 13.68 5.39
C LEU A 120 -1.85 12.25 5.86
N VAL A 121 -1.68 12.03 7.16
CA VAL A 121 -1.96 10.75 7.81
C VAL A 121 -2.93 10.96 8.97
N TYR A 122 -4.09 10.35 8.88
CA TYR A 122 -5.06 10.26 9.96
C TYR A 122 -5.00 8.85 10.56
N ALA A 123 -4.81 8.75 11.86
CA ALA A 123 -4.71 7.46 12.53
C ALA A 123 -5.80 7.31 13.60
N SER A 124 -6.36 6.10 13.68
CA SER A 124 -7.19 5.71 14.81
C SER A 124 -6.38 5.84 16.12
N SER A 125 -7.04 6.14 17.22
CA SER A 125 -6.42 6.14 18.55
C SER A 125 -5.89 4.75 18.97
N SER A 126 -6.37 3.69 18.33
CA SER A 126 -5.92 2.30 18.50
C SER A 126 -4.85 1.88 17.48
N ALA A 127 -4.41 2.76 16.58
CA ALA A 127 -3.41 2.42 15.58
C ALA A 127 -2.06 2.09 16.23
N ILE A 128 -1.39 1.07 15.68
CA ILE A 128 -0.07 0.63 16.14
C ILE A 128 0.88 0.69 14.95
N PHE A 129 1.99 1.40 15.13
CA PHE A 129 3.05 1.54 14.13
C PHE A 129 4.28 0.74 14.54
N GLN A 130 4.82 -0.08 13.64
CA GLN A 130 6.00 -0.89 13.93
C GLN A 130 6.92 -0.98 12.72
N LEU A 131 8.23 -0.86 12.99
CA LEU A 131 9.32 -1.03 12.03
C LEU A 131 10.20 -2.22 12.45
N PRO A 132 9.84 -3.46 12.11
CA PRO A 132 10.52 -4.67 12.62
C PRO A 132 11.83 -5.02 11.88
N PHE A 133 12.35 -4.14 11.02
CA PHE A 133 13.46 -4.39 10.11
C PHE A 133 14.70 -4.95 10.81
N ILE A 134 15.11 -4.36 11.94
CA ILE A 134 16.28 -4.83 12.70
C ILE A 134 16.13 -6.29 13.15
N ARG A 135 14.92 -6.69 13.59
CA ARG A 135 14.63 -8.07 14.03
C ARG A 135 14.68 -9.06 12.87
N LEU A 136 14.47 -8.59 11.66
CA LEU A 136 14.49 -9.39 10.43
C LEU A 136 15.84 -9.33 9.71
N GLY A 137 16.80 -8.56 10.22
CA GLY A 137 18.09 -8.34 9.56
C GLY A 137 17.98 -7.54 8.26
N LEU A 138 16.96 -6.69 8.13
CA LEU A 138 16.65 -5.89 6.96
C LEU A 138 16.85 -4.40 7.24
N VAL A 139 16.95 -3.62 6.17
CA VAL A 139 16.83 -2.15 6.18
C VAL A 139 15.49 -1.75 5.58
N PRO A 140 14.91 -0.60 5.97
CA PRO A 140 13.71 -0.07 5.31
C PRO A 140 13.97 0.21 3.84
N GLU A 141 13.02 -0.18 2.97
CA GLU A 141 13.06 0.05 1.53
C GLU A 141 12.31 1.31 1.09
N ALA A 142 11.53 1.94 1.96
CA ALA A 142 10.72 3.12 1.67
C ALA A 142 10.98 4.25 2.67
#